data_b2613b09edad0f8abcfe89d31f758c56
#
_entry.id   b2613b09edad0f8abcfe89d31f758c56
#
_cell.length_a   1.000
_cell.length_b   1.000
_cell.length_c   1.000
_cell.angle_alpha   90.00
_cell.angle_beta   90.00
_cell.angle_gamma   90.00
#
_symmetry.space_group_name_H-M   'P 1'
#
loop_
_entity.id
_entity.type
_entity.pdbx_description
1 polymer ?
#
loop_
_entity_poly.entity_id
_entity_poly.type
_entity_poly.pdbx_seq_one_letter_code
_entity_poly.pdbx_strand_id
1 'polypeptide(L)'
;MNDFNFGNYLCALRTESGLSQKELAAKLGVSDKAVSKWENGRSKPRNDALLTIATLFGISTDELITGGKRTPRTDSAIAHSPAMAKYVPDTKIDERTADMNFIPSDSKPNFDYMCTWELQELTAKKLGLASGDCCADQRDVLTDELLFANERYYHPYDREYRAGLYLLLDDGWDVPFGSRNRKDVKRLFGTCDPDPKKFPNYGNTPTERLETLNRKAKELGYAGIGLWIATETGGNETGDLGVGKEARDYWAERARWCESAGVRYWKIDWGAHEDPDYRRMMTEVLHENAPHIFVEHAVCQGPYSRMGSVEFRTSQTEKILPVSDVFRLYDVAPPFKDSSMLMRANEALTASVGMKPFDHTLGILNAETCASICAAFGCALGIMGGNTKNSSSEACLRWHRLAPPFSVYEADYKKSEALLTDSFFFDRNPAWWIHVKGQRYEETAPAVMARGCELPLVTPIGDVTPFVVASRNPKTAVYSIATLKRTINPNKDIIASADIVFKVGGFEKPIGVFGYYHSLTLVFDEPIGNARIFVQDLMSDEAKDVTEKCRIDGCRITFDGDDMRIFGTESRADDDKADPSFLVKIVK
;
A
#
# COMPACT_ATOMS: atom_id res chain seq x y z
N MET A 1 -29.21 -14.04 -26.80
CA MET A 1 -28.00 -14.87 -26.61
C MET A 1 -27.21 -14.76 -27.90
N ASN A 2 -26.08 -14.08 -27.88
CA ASN A 2 -25.16 -14.07 -29.03
C ASN A 2 -24.43 -15.41 -29.00
N ASP A 3 -24.74 -16.28 -29.99
CA ASP A 3 -24.00 -17.52 -30.22
C ASP A 3 -22.61 -17.17 -30.77
N PHE A 4 -21.69 -16.82 -29.88
CA PHE A 4 -20.28 -16.60 -30.22
C PHE A 4 -19.65 -17.95 -30.58
N ASN A 5 -19.15 -18.04 -31.81
CA ASN A 5 -18.41 -19.21 -32.29
C ASN A 5 -16.93 -18.87 -32.43
N PHE A 6 -16.10 -19.37 -31.49
CA PHE A 6 -14.66 -19.21 -31.50
C PHE A 6 -14.01 -19.55 -32.84
N GLY A 7 -14.42 -20.64 -33.47
CA GLY A 7 -13.85 -21.09 -34.76
C GLY A 7 -14.09 -20.08 -35.88
N ASN A 8 -15.30 -19.54 -35.97
CA ASN A 8 -15.63 -18.52 -36.95
C ASN A 8 -14.84 -17.22 -36.72
N TYR A 9 -14.64 -16.85 -35.44
CA TYR A 9 -13.86 -15.65 -35.07
C TYR A 9 -12.38 -15.82 -35.39
N LEU A 10 -11.78 -16.97 -35.09
CA LEU A 10 -10.41 -17.29 -35.47
C LEU A 10 -10.23 -17.29 -37.00
N CYS A 11 -11.19 -17.84 -37.74
CA CYS A 11 -11.18 -17.83 -39.20
C CYS A 11 -11.23 -16.40 -39.76
N ALA A 12 -12.06 -15.52 -39.17
CA ALA A 12 -12.13 -14.12 -39.55
C ALA A 12 -10.81 -13.40 -39.34
N LEU A 13 -10.23 -13.49 -38.13
CA LEU A 13 -8.93 -12.89 -37.78
C LEU A 13 -7.81 -13.33 -38.74
N ARG A 14 -7.75 -14.62 -39.05
CA ARG A 14 -6.78 -15.17 -39.99
C ARG A 14 -6.98 -14.60 -41.39
N THR A 15 -8.21 -14.56 -41.86
CA THR A 15 -8.56 -14.11 -43.24
C THR A 15 -8.32 -12.62 -43.40
N GLU A 16 -8.69 -11.80 -42.40
CA GLU A 16 -8.41 -10.37 -42.36
C GLU A 16 -6.92 -10.07 -42.37
N SER A 17 -6.11 -10.95 -41.77
CA SER A 17 -4.65 -10.86 -41.79
C SER A 17 -4.00 -11.44 -43.04
N GLY A 18 -4.79 -11.90 -44.03
CA GLY A 18 -4.31 -12.43 -45.30
C GLY A 18 -3.59 -13.79 -45.19
N LEU A 19 -3.75 -14.51 -44.07
CA LEU A 19 -3.07 -15.78 -43.83
C LEU A 19 -3.89 -16.99 -44.27
N SER A 20 -3.25 -17.98 -44.91
CA SER A 20 -3.82 -19.32 -45.09
C SER A 20 -3.77 -20.12 -43.76
N GLN A 21 -4.58 -21.18 -43.64
CA GLN A 21 -4.52 -22.08 -42.47
C GLN A 21 -3.12 -22.67 -42.27
N LYS A 22 -2.38 -22.95 -43.33
CA LYS A 22 -1.02 -23.47 -43.31
C LYS A 22 -0.02 -22.44 -42.78
N GLU A 23 -0.16 -21.18 -43.17
CA GLU A 23 0.71 -20.08 -42.70
C GLU A 23 0.44 -19.75 -41.24
N LEU A 24 -0.84 -19.75 -40.82
CA LEU A 24 -1.20 -19.60 -39.43
C LEU A 24 -0.62 -20.75 -38.58
N ALA A 25 -0.77 -21.98 -39.05
CA ALA A 25 -0.23 -23.16 -38.40
C ALA A 25 1.30 -23.08 -38.22
N ALA A 26 2.02 -22.64 -39.24
CA ALA A 26 3.47 -22.45 -39.22
C ALA A 26 3.88 -21.38 -38.16
N LYS A 27 3.14 -20.27 -38.06
CA LYS A 27 3.37 -19.21 -37.09
C LYS A 27 3.10 -19.66 -35.64
N LEU A 28 2.16 -20.59 -35.47
CA LEU A 28 1.78 -21.12 -34.14
C LEU A 28 2.55 -22.40 -33.76
N GLY A 29 3.43 -22.93 -34.62
CA GLY A 29 4.13 -24.18 -34.36
C GLY A 29 3.25 -25.41 -34.27
N VAL A 30 2.09 -25.42 -34.99
CA VAL A 30 1.12 -26.52 -34.99
C VAL A 30 0.87 -27.05 -36.40
N SER A 31 0.10 -28.14 -36.55
CA SER A 31 -0.28 -28.64 -37.87
C SER A 31 -1.44 -27.82 -38.46
N ASP A 32 -1.50 -27.74 -39.80
CA ASP A 32 -2.62 -27.15 -40.52
C ASP A 32 -3.97 -27.83 -40.20
N LYS A 33 -3.95 -29.15 -39.95
CA LYS A 33 -5.10 -29.90 -39.46
C LYS A 33 -5.61 -29.45 -38.10
N ALA A 34 -4.69 -28.95 -37.20
CA ALA A 34 -5.10 -28.42 -35.92
C ALA A 34 -5.85 -27.09 -36.08
N VAL A 35 -5.33 -26.16 -36.87
CA VAL A 35 -6.00 -24.89 -37.19
C VAL A 35 -7.36 -25.15 -37.84
N SER A 36 -7.43 -26.04 -38.82
CA SER A 36 -8.68 -26.42 -39.46
C SER A 36 -9.72 -26.99 -38.47
N LYS A 37 -9.30 -27.81 -37.51
CA LYS A 37 -10.21 -28.32 -36.46
C LYS A 37 -10.72 -27.23 -35.56
N TRP A 38 -9.86 -26.25 -35.21
CA TRP A 38 -10.24 -25.11 -34.36
C TRP A 38 -11.24 -24.20 -35.07
N GLU A 39 -11.01 -23.85 -36.35
CA GLU A 39 -11.91 -23.02 -37.14
C GLU A 39 -13.26 -23.68 -37.40
N ASN A 40 -13.29 -25.00 -37.54
CA ASN A 40 -14.52 -25.77 -37.70
C ASN A 40 -15.20 -26.20 -36.39
N GLY A 41 -14.71 -25.70 -35.23
CA GLY A 41 -15.27 -25.98 -33.90
C GLY A 41 -15.13 -27.43 -33.42
N ARG A 42 -14.31 -28.26 -34.11
CA ARG A 42 -14.12 -29.70 -33.81
C ARG A 42 -13.15 -29.93 -32.65
N SER A 43 -12.35 -28.93 -32.28
CA SER A 43 -11.48 -28.91 -31.09
C SER A 43 -11.17 -27.47 -30.73
N LYS A 44 -10.65 -27.25 -29.49
CA LYS A 44 -10.18 -25.94 -29.03
C LYS A 44 -8.67 -25.95 -28.90
N PRO A 45 -7.98 -24.81 -29.12
CA PRO A 45 -6.56 -24.66 -28.79
C PRO A 45 -6.32 -24.86 -27.29
N ARG A 46 -5.13 -25.30 -26.92
CA ARG A 46 -4.67 -25.27 -25.51
C ARG A 46 -4.31 -23.83 -25.10
N ASN A 47 -4.15 -23.59 -23.81
CA ASN A 47 -3.91 -22.24 -23.27
C ASN A 47 -2.65 -21.57 -23.85
N ASP A 48 -1.59 -22.31 -24.09
CA ASP A 48 -0.37 -21.86 -24.74
C ASP A 48 -0.62 -21.40 -26.19
N ALA A 49 -1.39 -22.17 -26.95
CA ALA A 49 -1.78 -21.79 -28.31
C ALA A 49 -2.76 -20.60 -28.33
N LEU A 50 -3.67 -20.49 -27.35
CA LEU A 50 -4.58 -19.33 -27.23
C LEU A 50 -3.79 -18.04 -27.00
N LEU A 51 -2.79 -18.08 -26.13
CA LEU A 51 -1.92 -16.94 -25.85
C LEU A 51 -1.14 -16.51 -27.11
N THR A 52 -0.59 -17.50 -27.84
CA THR A 52 0.17 -17.24 -29.06
C THR A 52 -0.72 -16.66 -30.16
N ILE A 53 -1.97 -17.18 -30.32
CA ILE A 53 -2.97 -16.65 -31.26
C ILE A 53 -3.34 -15.20 -30.91
N ALA A 54 -3.63 -14.94 -29.63
CA ALA A 54 -3.98 -13.60 -29.16
C ALA A 54 -2.85 -12.59 -29.42
N THR A 55 -1.60 -12.97 -29.12
CA THR A 55 -0.40 -12.17 -29.39
C THR A 55 -0.22 -11.91 -30.89
N LEU A 56 -0.40 -12.93 -31.73
CA LEU A 56 -0.22 -12.83 -33.16
C LEU A 56 -1.20 -11.82 -33.81
N PHE A 57 -2.44 -11.79 -33.32
CA PHE A 57 -3.48 -10.90 -33.85
C PHE A 57 -3.63 -9.59 -33.04
N GLY A 58 -2.79 -9.35 -32.01
CA GLY A 58 -2.82 -8.12 -31.23
C GLY A 58 -4.10 -7.93 -30.40
N ILE A 59 -4.73 -9.04 -29.97
CA ILE A 59 -5.96 -9.05 -29.18
C ILE A 59 -5.71 -9.75 -27.83
N SER A 60 -6.59 -9.52 -26.85
CA SER A 60 -6.51 -10.27 -25.58
C SER A 60 -7.03 -11.70 -25.74
N THR A 61 -6.58 -12.62 -24.87
CA THR A 61 -7.12 -13.99 -24.81
C THR A 61 -8.61 -14.00 -24.50
N ASP A 62 -9.10 -13.06 -23.69
CA ASP A 62 -10.53 -12.91 -23.40
C ASP A 62 -11.31 -12.49 -24.65
N GLU A 63 -10.77 -11.56 -25.42
CA GLU A 63 -11.36 -11.13 -26.69
C GLU A 63 -11.39 -12.27 -27.71
N LEU A 64 -10.31 -13.04 -27.76
CA LEU A 64 -10.22 -14.22 -28.60
C LEU A 64 -11.27 -15.31 -28.23
N ILE A 65 -11.52 -15.48 -26.92
CA ILE A 65 -12.45 -16.51 -26.41
C ILE A 65 -13.91 -16.05 -26.47
N THR A 66 -14.17 -14.74 -26.30
CA THR A 66 -15.54 -14.19 -26.19
C THR A 66 -16.02 -13.46 -27.45
N GLY A 67 -15.13 -13.18 -28.42
CA GLY A 67 -15.44 -12.45 -29.64
C GLY A 67 -15.83 -10.99 -29.48
N GLY A 68 -15.67 -10.47 -28.29
CA GLY A 68 -15.99 -9.08 -28.00
C GLY A 68 -14.78 -8.18 -28.25
N LYS A 69 -14.86 -7.22 -29.17
CA LYS A 69 -14.01 -6.05 -29.14
C LYS A 69 -14.32 -5.31 -27.82
N ARG A 70 -13.62 -5.64 -26.75
CA ARG A 70 -13.47 -4.66 -25.68
C ARG A 70 -12.64 -3.54 -26.30
N THR A 71 -13.25 -2.37 -26.49
CA THR A 71 -12.49 -1.14 -26.69
C THR A 71 -11.32 -1.16 -25.70
N PRO A 72 -10.08 -0.87 -26.14
CA PRO A 72 -9.00 -0.71 -25.20
C PRO A 72 -9.53 0.21 -24.10
N ARG A 73 -9.58 -0.26 -22.86
CA ARG A 73 -9.79 0.63 -21.74
C ARG A 73 -8.56 1.52 -21.74
N THR A 74 -8.68 2.67 -22.39
CA THR A 74 -7.74 3.75 -22.21
C THR A 74 -7.62 4.01 -20.71
N ASP A 75 -6.46 4.46 -20.26
CA ASP A 75 -6.18 4.86 -18.86
C ASP A 75 -7.27 5.74 -18.18
N SER A 76 -8.25 6.19 -18.96
CA SER A 76 -9.42 6.92 -18.53
C SER A 76 -10.41 6.13 -17.64
N ALA A 77 -10.42 4.79 -17.64
CA ALA A 77 -11.40 4.04 -16.85
C ALA A 77 -11.01 3.95 -15.36
N ILE A 78 -9.69 3.94 -15.05
CA ILE A 78 -9.19 4.09 -13.68
C ILE A 78 -9.43 5.54 -13.22
N ALA A 79 -9.29 6.52 -14.12
CA ALA A 79 -9.55 7.93 -13.84
C ALA A 79 -11.04 8.26 -13.56
N HIS A 80 -11.96 7.35 -13.86
CA HIS A 80 -13.40 7.58 -13.71
C HIS A 80 -14.04 6.81 -12.55
N SER A 81 -13.28 6.07 -11.73
CA SER A 81 -13.78 5.65 -10.43
C SER A 81 -14.11 6.89 -9.59
N PRO A 82 -15.31 7.00 -8.96
CA PRO A 82 -15.61 8.10 -8.04
C PRO A 82 -14.56 8.28 -6.95
N ALA A 83 -13.92 7.20 -6.52
CA ALA A 83 -12.78 7.21 -5.62
C ALA A 83 -11.55 7.89 -6.24
N MET A 84 -11.22 7.64 -7.52
CA MET A 84 -10.07 8.21 -8.22
C MET A 84 -10.27 9.64 -8.68
N ALA A 85 -11.50 10.04 -9.03
CA ALA A 85 -11.79 11.44 -9.40
C ALA A 85 -11.48 12.43 -8.26
N LYS A 86 -11.46 11.95 -7.01
CA LYS A 86 -11.05 12.71 -5.81
C LYS A 86 -9.56 12.60 -5.48
N TYR A 87 -8.85 11.69 -6.14
CA TYR A 87 -7.46 11.36 -5.81
C TYR A 87 -6.43 11.99 -6.77
N VAL A 88 -6.82 12.70 -7.79
CA VAL A 88 -5.86 13.38 -8.68
C VAL A 88 -5.17 14.48 -7.87
N PRO A 89 -3.90 14.30 -7.47
CA PRO A 89 -3.16 15.38 -6.84
C PRO A 89 -3.07 16.52 -7.85
N ASP A 90 -3.39 17.71 -7.43
CA ASP A 90 -3.06 18.92 -8.18
C ASP A 90 -1.55 19.12 -8.09
N THR A 91 -0.83 18.48 -8.98
CA THR A 91 0.63 18.46 -9.02
C THR A 91 1.19 19.70 -9.73
N LYS A 92 0.51 20.83 -9.68
CA LYS A 92 1.16 22.09 -10.01
C LYS A 92 2.21 22.34 -8.93
N ILE A 93 3.42 21.84 -9.19
CA ILE A 93 4.62 22.30 -8.52
C ILE A 93 4.69 23.78 -8.87
N ASP A 94 4.43 24.62 -7.89
CA ASP A 94 4.50 26.06 -8.05
C ASP A 94 5.96 26.39 -8.43
N GLU A 95 6.19 26.93 -9.62
CA GLU A 95 7.52 27.32 -10.11
C GLU A 95 8.03 28.57 -9.40
N ARG A 96 7.48 28.97 -8.26
CA ARG A 96 7.92 30.14 -7.53
C ARG A 96 9.30 29.92 -6.94
N THR A 97 10.27 30.52 -7.61
CA THR A 97 11.68 30.57 -7.22
C THR A 97 11.98 31.52 -6.04
N ALA A 98 10.99 32.23 -5.51
CA ALA A 98 11.22 33.26 -4.48
C ALA A 98 11.42 32.69 -3.07
N ASP A 99 10.76 31.58 -2.73
CA ASP A 99 10.84 30.97 -1.39
C ASP A 99 11.29 29.49 -1.44
N MET A 100 11.91 29.07 -2.48
CA MET A 100 12.56 27.76 -2.72
C MET A 100 12.06 26.57 -1.87
N ASN A 101 10.76 26.51 -1.65
CA ASN A 101 10.08 25.33 -1.09
C ASN A 101 9.53 24.48 -2.23
N PHE A 102 10.10 23.29 -2.40
CA PHE A 102 9.69 22.37 -3.47
C PHE A 102 8.61 21.37 -3.03
N ILE A 103 8.18 21.45 -1.77
CA ILE A 103 7.12 20.61 -1.21
C ILE A 103 5.82 21.42 -1.17
N PRO A 104 4.71 20.92 -1.77
CA PRO A 104 3.41 21.57 -1.65
C PRO A 104 3.01 21.76 -0.18
N SER A 105 2.45 22.92 0.15
CA SER A 105 2.01 23.23 1.52
C SER A 105 0.83 22.38 1.97
N ASP A 106 -0.06 22.01 1.02
CA ASP A 106 -1.32 21.37 1.32
C ASP A 106 -1.23 19.85 1.32
N SER A 107 -1.54 19.24 2.46
CA SER A 107 -1.79 17.81 2.54
C SER A 107 -3.19 17.50 2.00
N LYS A 108 -3.28 16.53 1.11
CA LYS A 108 -4.57 16.02 0.58
C LYS A 108 -4.77 14.59 1.06
N PRO A 109 -6.00 14.20 1.38
CA PRO A 109 -6.29 12.81 1.72
C PRO A 109 -5.88 11.88 0.58
N ASN A 110 -5.19 10.82 0.95
CA ASN A 110 -4.84 9.71 0.09
C ASN A 110 -5.27 8.39 0.78
N PHE A 111 -4.39 7.40 0.91
CA PHE A 111 -4.66 6.13 1.59
C PHE A 111 -3.96 6.03 2.95
N ASP A 112 -3.31 7.09 3.39
CA ASP A 112 -2.59 7.13 4.67
C ASP A 112 -3.57 7.27 5.83
N TYR A 113 -3.27 6.62 6.95
CA TYR A 113 -4.09 6.71 8.15
C TYR A 113 -3.25 6.69 9.44
N MET A 114 -3.84 7.22 10.51
CA MET A 114 -3.39 6.99 11.88
C MET A 114 -4.36 6.02 12.56
N CYS A 115 -3.85 4.87 12.97
CA CYS A 115 -4.61 3.80 13.62
C CYS A 115 -4.63 3.98 15.13
N THR A 116 -5.75 3.65 15.76
CA THR A 116 -5.91 3.80 17.22
C THR A 116 -5.41 2.61 18.04
N TRP A 117 -5.01 1.48 17.41
CA TRP A 117 -4.74 0.23 18.13
C TRP A 117 -3.64 0.34 19.20
N GLU A 118 -2.46 0.86 18.86
CA GLU A 118 -1.39 1.05 19.84
C GLU A 118 -1.75 2.10 20.90
N LEU A 119 -2.53 3.10 20.53
CA LEU A 119 -3.03 4.09 21.47
C LEU A 119 -3.99 3.47 22.49
N GLN A 120 -4.84 2.54 22.04
CA GLN A 120 -5.70 1.75 22.92
C GLN A 120 -4.87 0.89 23.87
N GLU A 121 -3.82 0.23 23.38
CA GLU A 121 -2.91 -0.57 24.19
C GLU A 121 -2.20 0.26 25.26
N LEU A 122 -1.65 1.41 24.89
CA LEU A 122 -0.99 2.33 25.82
C LEU A 122 -1.96 2.84 26.90
N THR A 123 -3.20 3.12 26.50
CA THR A 123 -4.24 3.59 27.43
C THR A 123 -4.67 2.49 28.39
N ALA A 124 -4.90 1.28 27.91
CA ALA A 124 -5.23 0.13 28.74
C ALA A 124 -4.11 -0.15 29.77
N LYS A 125 -2.86 -0.14 29.35
CA LYS A 125 -1.68 -0.28 30.24
C LYS A 125 -1.62 0.84 31.29
N LYS A 126 -1.83 2.10 30.89
CA LYS A 126 -1.82 3.26 31.78
C LYS A 126 -2.90 3.20 32.85
N LEU A 127 -4.07 2.65 32.50
CA LEU A 127 -5.19 2.45 33.43
C LEU A 127 -5.03 1.20 34.30
N GLY A 128 -3.96 0.42 34.12
CA GLY A 128 -3.72 -0.81 34.85
C GLY A 128 -4.69 -1.92 34.51
N LEU A 129 -5.31 -1.86 33.34
CA LEU A 129 -6.21 -2.89 32.82
C LEU A 129 -5.35 -4.04 32.29
N ALA A 130 -5.17 -5.06 33.10
CA ALA A 130 -4.41 -6.26 32.73
C ALA A 130 -5.25 -7.49 33.04
N SER A 131 -6.30 -7.71 32.25
CA SER A 131 -7.25 -8.81 32.44
C SER A 131 -6.75 -10.17 31.95
N GLY A 132 -5.55 -10.23 31.35
CA GLY A 132 -5.03 -11.43 30.69
C GLY A 132 -5.57 -11.65 29.27
N ASP A 133 -6.61 -10.91 28.87
CA ASP A 133 -7.05 -10.75 27.49
C ASP A 133 -6.78 -9.30 27.06
N CYS A 134 -5.59 -9.06 26.48
CA CYS A 134 -5.16 -7.74 26.07
C CYS A 134 -6.13 -7.07 25.09
N CYS A 135 -6.75 -7.86 24.22
CA CYS A 135 -7.66 -7.31 23.21
C CYS A 135 -8.98 -6.80 23.84
N ALA A 136 -9.51 -7.47 24.89
CA ALA A 136 -10.71 -7.00 25.56
C ALA A 136 -10.52 -5.64 26.22
N ASP A 137 -9.39 -5.47 26.90
CA ASP A 137 -9.07 -4.20 27.55
C ASP A 137 -8.84 -3.08 26.54
N GLN A 138 -8.19 -3.39 25.40
CA GLN A 138 -7.99 -2.45 24.31
C GLN A 138 -9.32 -2.02 23.66
N ARG A 139 -10.28 -2.94 23.49
CA ARG A 139 -11.62 -2.62 22.97
C ARG A 139 -12.40 -1.70 23.89
N ASP A 140 -12.33 -1.93 25.19
CA ASP A 140 -13.11 -1.16 26.15
C ASP A 140 -12.60 0.29 26.32
N VAL A 141 -11.33 0.58 26.08
CA VAL A 141 -10.79 1.93 26.19
C VAL A 141 -11.04 2.80 24.95
N LEU A 142 -11.48 2.23 23.83
CA LEU A 142 -11.81 3.00 22.63
C LEU A 142 -13.15 3.73 22.82
N THR A 143 -13.07 4.93 23.34
CA THR A 143 -14.21 5.76 23.79
C THR A 143 -14.11 7.19 23.28
N ASP A 144 -15.17 7.97 23.43
CA ASP A 144 -15.15 9.43 23.19
C ASP A 144 -14.03 10.14 23.96
N GLU A 145 -13.83 9.76 25.21
CA GLU A 145 -12.77 10.33 26.06
C GLU A 145 -11.37 10.08 25.49
N LEU A 146 -11.07 8.83 25.07
CA LEU A 146 -9.80 8.51 24.44
C LEU A 146 -9.57 9.35 23.17
N LEU A 147 -10.59 9.43 22.30
CA LEU A 147 -10.42 10.07 21.01
C LEU A 147 -10.38 11.60 21.09
N PHE A 148 -11.11 12.23 22.02
CA PHE A 148 -11.37 13.67 21.92
C PHE A 148 -11.05 14.49 23.17
N ALA A 149 -10.81 13.88 24.36
CA ALA A 149 -10.62 14.65 25.58
C ALA A 149 -9.25 15.35 25.67
N ASN A 150 -8.21 14.80 25.07
CA ASN A 150 -6.86 15.37 25.11
C ASN A 150 -6.18 15.28 23.73
N GLU A 151 -6.44 16.25 22.89
CA GLU A 151 -5.90 16.31 21.51
C GLU A 151 -4.39 16.13 21.48
N ARG A 152 -3.64 16.88 22.30
CA ARG A 152 -2.18 16.84 22.27
C ARG A 152 -1.58 15.48 22.67
N TYR A 153 -2.23 14.75 23.55
CA TYR A 153 -1.74 13.45 24.01
C TYR A 153 -2.09 12.32 23.04
N TYR A 154 -3.32 12.33 22.50
CA TYR A 154 -3.81 11.23 21.69
C TYR A 154 -3.60 11.44 20.19
N HIS A 155 -3.28 12.66 19.75
CA HIS A 155 -3.07 13.02 18.35
C HIS A 155 -1.74 13.76 18.20
N PRO A 156 -0.59 13.04 18.25
CA PRO A 156 0.73 13.67 18.33
C PRO A 156 1.14 14.45 17.08
N TYR A 157 0.58 14.12 15.91
CA TYR A 157 0.91 14.82 14.67
C TYR A 157 0.19 16.16 14.58
N ASP A 158 0.86 17.15 13.99
CA ASP A 158 0.28 18.48 13.80
C ASP A 158 -0.86 18.45 12.76
N ARG A 159 -1.74 19.46 12.81
CA ARG A 159 -2.95 19.50 11.98
C ARG A 159 -2.66 19.47 10.48
N GLU A 160 -1.53 20.04 10.06
CA GLU A 160 -1.11 20.01 8.65
C GLU A 160 -0.87 18.58 8.13
N TYR A 161 -0.36 17.68 8.97
CA TYR A 161 -0.20 16.26 8.62
C TYR A 161 -1.52 15.51 8.69
N ARG A 162 -2.33 15.79 9.72
CA ARG A 162 -3.65 15.14 9.90
C ARG A 162 -4.58 15.39 8.72
N ALA A 163 -4.45 16.51 8.03
CA ALA A 163 -5.27 16.83 6.85
C ALA A 163 -5.11 15.81 5.71
N GLY A 164 -3.98 15.09 5.65
CA GLY A 164 -3.73 13.99 4.73
C GLY A 164 -4.12 12.61 5.27
N LEU A 165 -4.47 12.47 6.56
CA LEU A 165 -4.70 11.21 7.24
C LEU A 165 -6.17 10.94 7.54
N TYR A 166 -6.58 9.69 7.44
CA TYR A 166 -7.79 9.21 8.12
C TYR A 166 -7.47 8.83 9.57
N LEU A 167 -8.37 9.13 10.51
CA LEU A 167 -8.33 8.57 11.85
C LEU A 167 -9.00 7.21 11.80
N LEU A 168 -8.19 6.14 11.79
CA LEU A 168 -8.68 4.77 11.71
C LEU A 168 -9.01 4.26 13.12
N LEU A 169 -10.31 4.12 13.40
CA LEU A 169 -10.79 3.49 14.61
C LEU A 169 -10.60 1.97 14.47
N ASP A 170 -9.70 1.41 15.27
CA ASP A 170 -9.40 -0.02 15.22
C ASP A 170 -10.41 -0.86 16.04
N ASP A 171 -10.16 -2.15 16.18
CA ASP A 171 -11.03 -3.12 16.84
C ASP A 171 -11.62 -2.59 18.17
N GLY A 172 -12.93 -2.62 18.29
CA GLY A 172 -13.66 -2.28 19.50
C GLY A 172 -14.60 -1.08 19.41
N TRP A 173 -14.56 -0.27 18.35
CA TRP A 173 -15.43 0.90 18.23
C TRP A 173 -16.93 0.57 18.14
N ASP A 174 -17.28 -0.57 17.55
CA ASP A 174 -18.63 -1.09 17.37
C ASP A 174 -19.00 -2.24 18.32
N VAL A 175 -18.10 -2.56 19.26
CA VAL A 175 -18.30 -3.62 20.25
C VAL A 175 -18.81 -3.02 21.56
N PRO A 176 -19.88 -3.54 22.16
CA PRO A 176 -20.44 -3.01 23.40
C PRO A 176 -19.43 -2.99 24.54
N PHE A 177 -19.45 -1.90 25.32
CA PHE A 177 -18.61 -1.73 26.50
C PHE A 177 -18.82 -2.88 27.51
N GLY A 178 -17.71 -3.44 28.02
CA GLY A 178 -17.72 -4.56 28.95
C GLY A 178 -17.81 -5.95 28.31
N SER A 179 -17.74 -6.04 26.98
CA SER A 179 -17.76 -7.31 26.25
C SER A 179 -16.39 -7.98 26.29
N ARG A 180 -16.05 -8.62 27.42
CA ARG A 180 -14.71 -9.16 27.70
C ARG A 180 -14.50 -10.60 27.25
N ASN A 181 -15.57 -11.34 26.98
CA ASN A 181 -15.43 -12.75 26.64
C ASN A 181 -15.44 -12.93 25.12
N ARG A 182 -14.34 -13.45 24.55
CA ARG A 182 -14.24 -13.73 23.12
C ARG A 182 -15.36 -14.62 22.57
N LYS A 183 -15.95 -15.48 23.39
CA LYS A 183 -17.10 -16.28 22.99
C LYS A 183 -18.39 -15.47 22.89
N ASP A 184 -18.52 -14.45 23.72
CA ASP A 184 -19.69 -13.55 23.70
C ASP A 184 -19.49 -12.45 22.65
N VAL A 185 -18.24 -12.06 22.39
CA VAL A 185 -17.86 -11.01 21.44
C VAL A 185 -18.03 -11.45 19.99
N LYS A 186 -17.88 -12.74 19.66
CA LYS A 186 -18.07 -13.27 18.30
C LYS A 186 -19.42 -12.92 17.67
N ARG A 187 -20.43 -12.61 18.47
CA ARG A 187 -21.75 -12.18 17.99
C ARG A 187 -21.90 -10.67 17.90
N LEU A 188 -20.83 -9.93 18.15
CA LEU A 188 -20.89 -8.49 18.34
C LEU A 188 -20.00 -7.72 17.34
N PHE A 189 -19.13 -8.40 16.61
CA PHE A 189 -18.31 -7.79 15.59
C PHE A 189 -19.09 -7.53 14.29
N GLY A 190 -18.66 -6.52 13.54
CA GLY A 190 -19.24 -6.19 12.25
C GLY A 190 -20.62 -5.52 12.34
N THR A 191 -20.99 -5.01 13.52
CA THR A 191 -22.25 -4.28 13.69
C THR A 191 -22.26 -2.96 12.94
N CYS A 192 -21.10 -2.35 12.77
CA CYS A 192 -20.88 -1.00 12.22
C CYS A 192 -21.73 0.06 12.93
N ASP A 193 -22.02 -0.15 14.20
CA ASP A 193 -22.80 0.76 15.04
C ASP A 193 -21.98 1.16 16.27
N PRO A 194 -21.53 2.43 16.37
CA PRO A 194 -20.78 2.90 17.53
C PRO A 194 -21.55 2.69 18.84
N ASP A 195 -20.93 2.02 19.82
CA ASP A 195 -21.59 1.71 21.08
C ASP A 195 -21.99 3.00 21.85
N PRO A 196 -23.28 3.21 22.17
CA PRO A 196 -23.75 4.42 22.86
C PRO A 196 -23.15 4.63 24.26
N LYS A 197 -22.61 3.59 24.91
CA LYS A 197 -21.90 3.73 26.18
C LYS A 197 -20.50 4.29 26.01
N LYS A 198 -19.84 3.96 24.89
CA LYS A 198 -18.52 4.47 24.53
C LYS A 198 -18.61 5.86 23.91
N PHE A 199 -19.68 6.12 23.16
CA PHE A 199 -19.94 7.34 22.41
C PHE A 199 -21.29 7.96 22.78
N PRO A 200 -21.41 8.48 24.01
CA PRO A 200 -22.69 9.00 24.51
C PRO A 200 -23.10 10.29 23.77
N ASN A 201 -24.40 10.44 23.52
CA ASN A 201 -24.97 11.63 22.86
C ASN A 201 -24.57 11.83 21.39
N TYR A 202 -24.18 10.76 20.69
CA TYR A 202 -23.77 10.83 19.28
C TYR A 202 -24.94 10.69 18.30
N GLY A 203 -26.14 10.42 18.77
CA GLY A 203 -27.36 10.26 17.98
C GLY A 203 -28.10 8.96 18.30
N ASN A 204 -29.24 8.78 17.66
CA ASN A 204 -30.16 7.67 17.94
C ASN A 204 -30.03 6.52 16.93
N THR A 205 -29.43 6.79 15.76
CA THR A 205 -29.22 5.83 14.68
C THR A 205 -27.74 5.58 14.45
N PRO A 206 -27.35 4.43 13.86
CA PRO A 206 -25.97 4.17 13.48
C PRO A 206 -25.37 5.27 12.60
N THR A 207 -26.13 5.75 11.62
CA THR A 207 -25.69 6.84 10.72
C THR A 207 -25.38 8.12 11.48
N GLU A 208 -26.27 8.57 12.39
CA GLU A 208 -26.04 9.78 13.19
C GLU A 208 -24.81 9.66 14.08
N ARG A 209 -24.58 8.47 14.69
CA ARG A 209 -23.40 8.22 15.51
C ARG A 209 -22.11 8.26 14.70
N LEU A 210 -22.09 7.62 13.53
CA LEU A 210 -20.95 7.65 12.59
C LEU A 210 -20.68 9.06 12.06
N GLU A 211 -21.74 9.82 11.72
CA GLU A 211 -21.63 11.20 11.27
C GLU A 211 -21.00 12.10 12.36
N THR A 212 -21.43 11.92 13.61
CA THR A 212 -20.86 12.65 14.75
C THR A 212 -19.37 12.31 14.96
N LEU A 213 -19.01 11.02 14.90
CA LEU A 213 -17.60 10.59 14.95
C LEU A 213 -16.77 11.23 13.83
N ASN A 214 -17.26 11.14 12.61
CA ASN A 214 -16.56 11.68 11.43
C ASN A 214 -16.39 13.20 11.52
N ARG A 215 -17.40 13.93 11.98
CA ARG A 215 -17.33 15.38 12.20
C ARG A 215 -16.30 15.74 13.26
N LYS A 216 -16.28 15.05 14.42
CA LYS A 216 -15.30 15.30 15.49
C LYS A 216 -13.86 15.00 15.03
N ALA A 217 -13.63 13.95 14.25
CA ALA A 217 -12.31 13.68 13.67
C ALA A 217 -11.87 14.82 12.72
N LYS A 218 -12.78 15.34 11.89
CA LYS A 218 -12.50 16.52 11.04
C LYS A 218 -12.22 17.78 11.83
N GLU A 219 -12.87 17.99 12.95
CA GLU A 219 -12.60 19.11 13.88
C GLU A 219 -11.18 19.02 14.47
N LEU A 220 -10.63 17.81 14.66
CA LEU A 220 -9.23 17.56 15.01
C LEU A 220 -8.26 17.75 13.83
N GLY A 221 -8.76 18.01 12.63
CA GLY A 221 -7.96 18.23 11.43
C GLY A 221 -7.74 17.00 10.55
N TYR A 222 -8.30 15.84 10.88
CA TYR A 222 -8.22 14.65 10.02
C TYR A 222 -9.09 14.78 8.77
N ALA A 223 -8.76 14.04 7.72
CA ALA A 223 -9.57 13.95 6.50
C ALA A 223 -10.97 13.34 6.75
N GLY A 224 -11.09 12.59 7.82
CA GLY A 224 -12.29 11.90 8.26
C GLY A 224 -11.92 10.65 9.05
N ILE A 225 -12.90 9.77 9.28
CA ILE A 225 -12.63 8.48 9.93
C ILE A 225 -12.47 7.35 8.91
N GLY A 226 -11.61 6.39 9.28
CA GLY A 226 -11.58 5.03 8.77
C GLY A 226 -12.08 4.08 9.87
N LEU A 227 -12.56 2.92 9.48
CA LEU A 227 -13.14 1.93 10.38
C LEU A 227 -12.50 0.56 10.18
N TRP A 228 -12.07 -0.05 11.27
CA TRP A 228 -11.75 -1.46 11.31
C TRP A 228 -13.03 -2.29 11.21
N ILE A 229 -13.06 -3.28 10.34
CA ILE A 229 -14.24 -4.10 10.06
C ILE A 229 -13.87 -5.58 10.18
N ALA A 230 -14.65 -6.31 10.98
CA ALA A 230 -14.52 -7.75 11.04
C ALA A 230 -15.15 -8.44 9.83
N THR A 231 -14.57 -9.56 9.40
CA THR A 231 -15.15 -10.41 8.35
C THR A 231 -16.21 -11.36 8.94
N GLU A 232 -17.18 -10.81 9.67
CA GLU A 232 -18.32 -11.58 10.22
C GLU A 232 -19.53 -10.68 10.45
N THR A 233 -20.72 -11.23 10.30
CA THR A 233 -21.99 -10.53 10.51
C THR A 233 -22.46 -10.71 11.96
N GLY A 234 -21.81 -10.01 12.88
CA GLY A 234 -22.21 -9.99 14.28
C GLY A 234 -23.46 -9.16 14.52
N GLY A 235 -23.95 -9.19 15.75
CA GLY A 235 -25.15 -8.44 16.15
C GLY A 235 -26.47 -9.00 15.62
N ASN A 236 -26.46 -10.19 15.06
CA ASN A 236 -27.65 -10.93 14.66
C ASN A 236 -28.01 -12.00 15.71
N GLU A 237 -29.28 -12.08 16.09
CA GLU A 237 -29.78 -13.09 17.06
C GLU A 237 -29.54 -14.53 16.57
N THR A 238 -29.50 -14.76 15.28
CA THR A 238 -29.27 -16.07 14.65
C THR A 238 -27.81 -16.45 14.49
N GLY A 239 -26.86 -15.54 14.74
CA GLY A 239 -25.42 -15.71 14.54
C GLY A 239 -24.96 -15.20 13.19
N ASP A 240 -23.76 -15.63 12.76
CA ASP A 240 -23.17 -15.20 11.49
C ASP A 240 -23.98 -15.71 10.29
N LEU A 241 -24.26 -14.82 9.33
CA LEU A 241 -25.09 -15.09 8.14
C LEU A 241 -24.33 -15.77 6.98
N GLY A 242 -23.03 -16.01 7.13
CA GLY A 242 -22.20 -16.61 6.09
C GLY A 242 -22.04 -15.70 4.85
N VAL A 243 -22.11 -16.29 3.64
CA VAL A 243 -21.82 -15.57 2.37
C VAL A 243 -23.05 -15.36 1.47
N GLY A 244 -24.24 -15.76 1.93
CA GLY A 244 -25.48 -15.73 1.15
C GLY A 244 -26.08 -14.34 0.95
N LYS A 245 -27.29 -14.31 0.38
CA LYS A 245 -28.02 -13.05 0.15
C LYS A 245 -28.21 -12.23 1.42
N GLU A 246 -28.50 -12.89 2.56
CA GLU A 246 -28.71 -12.21 3.84
C GLU A 246 -27.45 -11.49 4.33
N ALA A 247 -26.26 -12.08 4.13
CA ALA A 247 -25.00 -11.44 4.44
C ALA A 247 -24.73 -10.22 3.52
N ARG A 248 -25.05 -10.34 2.23
CA ARG A 248 -24.95 -9.21 1.30
C ARG A 248 -25.87 -8.05 1.69
N ASP A 249 -27.12 -8.34 2.02
CA ASP A 249 -28.10 -7.33 2.45
C ASP A 249 -27.65 -6.65 3.77
N TYR A 250 -27.09 -7.43 4.69
CA TYR A 250 -26.51 -6.94 5.94
C TYR A 250 -25.38 -5.96 5.71
N TRP A 251 -24.40 -6.32 4.90
CA TRP A 251 -23.27 -5.44 4.58
C TRP A 251 -23.68 -4.23 3.74
N ALA A 252 -24.63 -4.39 2.83
CA ALA A 252 -25.16 -3.28 2.03
C ALA A 252 -25.82 -2.19 2.90
N GLU A 253 -26.54 -2.59 3.94
CA GLU A 253 -27.12 -1.63 4.89
C GLU A 253 -26.04 -0.85 5.62
N ARG A 254 -25.02 -1.53 6.14
CA ARG A 254 -23.90 -0.90 6.87
C ARG A 254 -23.03 -0.02 5.98
N ALA A 255 -22.80 -0.44 4.77
CA ALA A 255 -22.14 0.36 3.76
C ALA A 255 -22.87 1.69 3.52
N ARG A 256 -24.21 1.66 3.40
CA ARG A 256 -25.02 2.87 3.25
C ARG A 256 -24.99 3.78 4.49
N TRP A 257 -24.96 3.22 5.70
CA TRP A 257 -24.77 4.04 6.92
C TRP A 257 -23.44 4.79 6.88
N CYS A 258 -22.37 4.09 6.58
CA CYS A 258 -21.03 4.67 6.50
C CYS A 258 -20.90 5.70 5.37
N GLU A 259 -21.42 5.40 4.18
CA GLU A 259 -21.40 6.32 3.03
C GLU A 259 -22.15 7.61 3.37
N SER A 260 -23.35 7.49 3.94
CA SER A 260 -24.20 8.64 4.34
C SER A 260 -23.52 9.49 5.42
N ALA A 261 -22.83 8.86 6.36
CA ALA A 261 -22.07 9.52 7.42
C ALA A 261 -20.74 10.15 6.94
N GLY A 262 -20.38 9.95 5.69
CA GLY A 262 -19.16 10.47 5.09
C GLY A 262 -17.88 9.74 5.49
N VAL A 263 -17.98 8.50 5.98
CA VAL A 263 -16.84 7.59 6.15
C VAL A 263 -16.20 7.32 4.79
N ARG A 264 -14.87 7.16 4.74
CA ARG A 264 -14.15 6.99 3.47
C ARG A 264 -13.21 5.80 3.44
N TYR A 265 -13.05 5.06 4.54
CA TYR A 265 -12.07 3.98 4.63
C TYR A 265 -12.60 2.83 5.47
N TRP A 266 -12.55 1.61 4.94
CA TRP A 266 -12.78 0.36 5.65
C TRP A 266 -11.52 -0.49 5.63
N LYS A 267 -10.94 -0.74 6.82
CA LYS A 267 -9.88 -1.72 7.03
C LYS A 267 -10.55 -3.04 7.41
N ILE A 268 -10.72 -3.93 6.44
CA ILE A 268 -11.30 -5.26 6.62
C ILE A 268 -10.21 -6.21 7.10
N ASP A 269 -10.28 -6.58 8.36
CA ASP A 269 -9.27 -7.38 9.03
C ASP A 269 -9.75 -8.83 9.26
N TRP A 270 -9.48 -9.39 10.40
CA TRP A 270 -9.87 -10.76 10.76
C TRP A 270 -11.35 -10.88 11.11
N GLY A 271 -11.83 -12.14 11.22
CA GLY A 271 -13.19 -12.48 11.63
C GLY A 271 -13.46 -13.97 11.44
N ALA A 272 -14.73 -14.33 11.29
CA ALA A 272 -15.13 -15.71 11.04
C ALA A 272 -14.82 -16.16 9.60
N HIS A 273 -14.75 -15.22 8.66
CA HIS A 273 -14.58 -15.48 7.23
C HIS A 273 -13.35 -14.76 6.67
N GLU A 274 -12.19 -15.39 6.80
CA GLU A 274 -10.93 -14.85 6.25
C GLU A 274 -10.70 -15.26 4.80
N ASP A 275 -11.61 -16.01 4.20
CA ASP A 275 -11.46 -16.53 2.85
C ASP A 275 -11.64 -15.45 1.78
N PRO A 276 -11.00 -15.64 0.59
CA PRO A 276 -11.03 -14.65 -0.48
C PRO A 276 -12.43 -14.38 -1.06
N ASP A 277 -13.33 -15.36 -1.04
CA ASP A 277 -14.67 -15.20 -1.61
C ASP A 277 -15.54 -14.29 -0.74
N TYR A 278 -15.40 -14.40 0.59
CA TYR A 278 -16.04 -13.46 1.52
C TYR A 278 -15.51 -12.04 1.35
N ARG A 279 -14.20 -11.87 1.25
CA ARG A 279 -13.57 -10.57 1.03
C ARG A 279 -13.97 -9.95 -0.30
N ARG A 280 -14.06 -10.76 -1.35
CA ARG A 280 -14.61 -10.33 -2.65
C ARG A 280 -16.05 -9.85 -2.51
N MET A 281 -16.90 -10.62 -1.84
CA MET A 281 -18.30 -10.25 -1.59
C MET A 281 -18.42 -8.92 -0.86
N MET A 282 -17.59 -8.67 0.17
CA MET A 282 -17.59 -7.39 0.88
C MET A 282 -17.19 -6.24 -0.05
N THR A 283 -16.16 -6.40 -0.89
CA THR A 283 -15.76 -5.38 -1.86
C THR A 283 -16.87 -5.09 -2.88
N GLU A 284 -17.51 -6.12 -3.43
CA GLU A 284 -18.65 -5.96 -4.35
C GLU A 284 -19.77 -5.14 -3.71
N VAL A 285 -20.15 -5.52 -2.50
CA VAL A 285 -21.24 -4.84 -1.76
C VAL A 285 -20.89 -3.38 -1.47
N LEU A 286 -19.64 -3.08 -1.10
CA LEU A 286 -19.23 -1.70 -0.88
C LEU A 286 -19.27 -0.89 -2.17
N HIS A 287 -18.72 -1.40 -3.26
CA HIS A 287 -18.72 -0.68 -4.54
C HIS A 287 -20.14 -0.40 -5.04
N GLU A 288 -21.09 -1.31 -4.79
CA GLU A 288 -22.50 -1.14 -5.15
C GLU A 288 -23.22 -0.10 -4.27
N ASN A 289 -22.91 -0.02 -2.96
CA ASN A 289 -23.70 0.72 -1.97
C ASN A 289 -22.98 1.92 -1.34
N ALA A 290 -21.65 1.96 -1.41
CA ALA A 290 -20.78 2.96 -0.80
C ALA A 290 -19.56 3.26 -1.68
N PRO A 291 -19.75 3.79 -2.90
CA PRO A 291 -18.69 3.91 -3.91
C PRO A 291 -17.57 4.89 -3.55
N HIS A 292 -17.70 5.63 -2.46
CA HIS A 292 -16.67 6.55 -1.98
C HIS A 292 -15.83 6.00 -0.83
N ILE A 293 -16.08 4.77 -0.38
CA ILE A 293 -15.32 4.12 0.68
C ILE A 293 -14.22 3.27 0.05
N PHE A 294 -12.97 3.48 0.46
CA PHE A 294 -11.85 2.61 0.09
C PHE A 294 -11.88 1.32 0.90
N VAL A 295 -11.62 0.21 0.25
CA VAL A 295 -11.55 -1.11 0.86
C VAL A 295 -10.09 -1.51 1.04
N GLU A 296 -9.60 -1.48 2.27
CA GLU A 296 -8.34 -2.13 2.62
C GLU A 296 -8.61 -3.56 3.09
N HIS A 297 -8.01 -4.54 2.44
CA HIS A 297 -7.94 -5.88 2.98
C HIS A 297 -6.64 -6.06 3.77
N ALA A 298 -6.80 -6.10 5.09
CA ALA A 298 -5.74 -6.40 6.03
C ALA A 298 -5.68 -7.92 6.23
N VAL A 299 -4.78 -8.58 5.52
CA VAL A 299 -4.65 -10.02 5.57
C VAL A 299 -3.56 -10.37 6.57
N CYS A 300 -3.94 -10.83 7.77
CA CYS A 300 -3.02 -11.30 8.82
C CYS A 300 -2.26 -12.57 8.40
N GLN A 301 -1.47 -12.48 7.35
CA GLN A 301 -0.75 -13.64 6.79
C GLN A 301 0.73 -13.34 6.70
N GLY A 302 1.28 -12.99 7.83
CA GLY A 302 2.71 -12.93 7.97
C GLY A 302 3.36 -14.32 7.93
N PRO A 303 4.68 -14.38 7.81
CA PRO A 303 5.43 -15.63 7.84
C PRO A 303 5.19 -16.45 9.11
N TYR A 304 4.63 -15.82 10.13
CA TYR A 304 4.37 -16.41 11.45
C TYR A 304 2.90 -16.73 11.70
N SER A 305 2.02 -16.49 10.73
CA SER A 305 0.62 -16.84 10.92
C SER A 305 0.47 -18.38 11.01
N ARG A 306 -0.50 -18.80 11.80
CA ARG A 306 -0.85 -20.25 11.94
C ARG A 306 -1.30 -20.87 10.61
N MET A 307 -1.54 -20.06 9.60
CA MET A 307 -2.31 -20.41 8.43
C MET A 307 -1.46 -20.88 7.27
N GLY A 308 -0.20 -21.15 7.43
CA GLY A 308 0.22 -21.88 6.35
C GLY A 308 1.56 -21.80 5.72
N SER A 309 1.67 -22.64 4.74
CA SER A 309 2.79 -22.73 3.82
C SER A 309 2.91 -21.48 2.94
N VAL A 310 4.05 -21.33 2.30
CA VAL A 310 4.29 -20.25 1.31
C VAL A 310 3.25 -20.30 0.21
N GLU A 311 2.86 -21.49 -0.25
CA GLU A 311 1.85 -21.68 -1.30
C GLU A 311 0.48 -21.14 -0.88
N PHE A 312 0.09 -21.36 0.39
CA PHE A 312 -1.17 -20.82 0.88
C PHE A 312 -1.17 -19.30 0.88
N ARG A 313 -0.11 -18.65 1.41
CA ARG A 313 0.01 -17.19 1.43
C ARG A 313 -0.02 -16.58 0.03
N THR A 314 0.75 -17.15 -0.91
CA THR A 314 0.77 -16.70 -2.30
C THR A 314 -0.63 -16.79 -2.92
N SER A 315 -1.32 -17.92 -2.75
CA SER A 315 -2.69 -18.12 -3.24
C SER A 315 -3.68 -17.11 -2.63
N GLN A 316 -3.54 -16.73 -1.37
CA GLN A 316 -4.38 -15.71 -0.76
C GLN A 316 -4.08 -14.32 -1.35
N THR A 317 -2.80 -13.98 -1.50
CA THR A 317 -2.38 -12.71 -2.12
C THR A 317 -2.93 -12.59 -3.56
N GLU A 318 -2.81 -13.64 -4.37
CA GLU A 318 -3.34 -13.66 -5.75
C GLU A 318 -4.86 -13.46 -5.83
N LYS A 319 -5.61 -13.89 -4.82
CA LYS A 319 -7.07 -13.78 -4.80
C LYS A 319 -7.59 -12.50 -4.16
N ILE A 320 -6.88 -11.96 -3.17
CA ILE A 320 -7.33 -10.81 -2.37
C ILE A 320 -6.79 -9.49 -2.90
N LEU A 321 -5.55 -9.45 -3.40
CA LEU A 321 -4.99 -8.23 -3.99
C LEU A 321 -5.87 -7.65 -5.11
N PRO A 322 -6.40 -8.45 -6.06
CA PRO A 322 -7.25 -7.92 -7.13
C PRO A 322 -8.56 -7.31 -6.64
N VAL A 323 -9.07 -7.71 -5.48
CA VAL A 323 -10.32 -7.21 -4.90
C VAL A 323 -10.09 -6.11 -3.86
N SER A 324 -8.88 -5.56 -3.78
CA SER A 324 -8.48 -4.56 -2.80
C SER A 324 -8.27 -3.20 -3.44
N ASP A 325 -8.84 -2.13 -2.89
CA ASP A 325 -8.35 -0.78 -3.17
C ASP A 325 -6.99 -0.59 -2.52
N VAL A 326 -6.87 -1.03 -1.26
CA VAL A 326 -5.61 -1.06 -0.53
C VAL A 326 -5.37 -2.49 -0.03
N PHE A 327 -4.17 -2.99 -0.27
CA PHE A 327 -3.72 -4.30 0.22
C PHE A 327 -2.65 -4.09 1.28
N ARG A 328 -2.97 -4.39 2.54
CA ARG A 328 -2.02 -4.28 3.64
C ARG A 328 -1.04 -5.44 3.59
N LEU A 329 0.25 -5.11 3.51
CA LEU A 329 1.29 -6.09 3.34
C LEU A 329 1.46 -6.98 4.57
N TYR A 330 1.39 -6.39 5.79
CA TYR A 330 1.78 -7.14 6.98
C TYR A 330 1.47 -6.45 8.31
N ASP A 331 1.20 -7.24 9.37
CA ASP A 331 1.27 -6.77 10.75
C ASP A 331 2.72 -6.68 11.21
N VAL A 332 3.20 -5.47 11.48
CA VAL A 332 4.60 -5.24 11.80
C VAL A 332 4.92 -5.62 13.24
N ALA A 333 5.93 -6.45 13.43
CA ALA A 333 6.59 -6.58 14.72
C ALA A 333 7.95 -5.85 14.67
N PRO A 334 8.27 -5.00 15.66
CA PRO A 334 9.41 -4.11 15.60
C PRO A 334 10.75 -4.73 15.21
N PRO A 335 11.10 -5.97 15.62
CA PRO A 335 12.41 -6.52 15.31
C PRO A 335 12.69 -6.83 13.84
N PHE A 336 11.67 -6.93 12.97
CA PHE A 336 11.86 -7.39 11.59
C PHE A 336 11.02 -6.67 10.54
N LYS A 337 10.68 -5.43 10.81
CA LYS A 337 9.76 -4.66 9.97
C LYS A 337 10.21 -4.54 8.51
N ASP A 338 11.47 -4.17 8.25
CA ASP A 338 11.90 -3.83 6.89
C ASP A 338 12.00 -5.10 6.00
N SER A 339 12.73 -6.13 6.40
CA SER A 339 12.89 -7.33 5.59
C SER A 339 11.59 -8.10 5.39
N SER A 340 10.76 -8.20 6.43
CA SER A 340 9.44 -8.84 6.31
C SER A 340 8.52 -8.06 5.40
N MET A 341 8.51 -6.73 5.49
CA MET A 341 7.72 -5.86 4.62
C MET A 341 8.17 -5.98 3.17
N LEU A 342 9.48 -6.01 2.91
CA LEU A 342 10.03 -6.21 1.56
C LEU A 342 9.70 -7.58 0.99
N MET A 343 9.76 -8.63 1.80
CA MET A 343 9.36 -9.98 1.39
C MET A 343 7.89 -9.99 0.96
N ARG A 344 7.00 -9.40 1.74
CA ARG A 344 5.57 -9.31 1.42
C ARG A 344 5.29 -8.41 0.20
N ALA A 345 6.00 -7.29 0.07
CA ALA A 345 5.92 -6.44 -1.11
C ALA A 345 6.36 -7.18 -2.38
N ASN A 346 7.44 -7.96 -2.30
CA ASN A 346 7.88 -8.81 -3.40
C ASN A 346 6.83 -9.88 -3.78
N GLU A 347 6.19 -10.53 -2.81
CA GLU A 347 5.10 -11.48 -3.07
C GLU A 347 3.93 -10.80 -3.79
N ALA A 348 3.42 -9.68 -3.27
CA ALA A 348 2.31 -8.95 -3.84
C ALA A 348 2.61 -8.42 -5.25
N LEU A 349 3.78 -7.81 -5.46
CA LEU A 349 4.19 -7.27 -6.74
C LEU A 349 4.47 -8.38 -7.77
N THR A 350 5.02 -9.51 -7.34
CA THR A 350 5.20 -10.66 -8.25
C THR A 350 3.85 -11.25 -8.65
N ALA A 351 2.92 -11.39 -7.72
CA ALA A 351 1.57 -11.86 -8.00
C ALA A 351 0.80 -10.91 -8.93
N SER A 352 1.03 -9.60 -8.82
CA SER A 352 0.31 -8.60 -9.62
C SER A 352 0.70 -8.59 -11.11
N VAL A 353 1.82 -9.21 -11.49
CA VAL A 353 2.28 -9.22 -12.88
C VAL A 353 1.26 -9.92 -13.79
N GLY A 354 0.71 -9.19 -14.75
CA GLY A 354 -0.33 -9.68 -15.65
C GLY A 354 -1.73 -9.79 -15.02
N MET A 355 -1.87 -9.45 -13.75
CA MET A 355 -3.14 -9.41 -13.04
C MET A 355 -3.94 -8.17 -13.42
N LYS A 356 -5.27 -8.27 -13.38
CA LYS A 356 -6.18 -7.14 -13.58
C LYS A 356 -6.95 -6.86 -12.29
N PRO A 357 -7.18 -5.58 -11.97
CA PRO A 357 -8.03 -5.23 -10.84
C PRO A 357 -9.45 -5.74 -11.08
N PHE A 358 -10.09 -6.16 -10.01
CA PHE A 358 -11.49 -6.49 -10.00
C PHE A 358 -12.31 -5.20 -9.82
N ASP A 359 -13.35 -5.02 -10.61
CA ASP A 359 -14.35 -3.96 -10.48
C ASP A 359 -13.81 -2.59 -10.04
N HIS A 360 -12.79 -2.11 -10.74
CA HIS A 360 -12.14 -0.81 -10.47
C HIS A 360 -11.39 -0.66 -9.13
N THR A 361 -11.07 -1.75 -8.45
CA THR A 361 -10.16 -1.70 -7.29
C THR A 361 -8.80 -1.13 -7.67
N LEU A 362 -8.13 -0.52 -6.69
CA LEU A 362 -6.96 0.30 -6.97
C LEU A 362 -5.63 -0.46 -6.83
N GLY A 363 -5.55 -1.48 -5.98
CA GLY A 363 -4.33 -2.25 -5.75
C GLY A 363 -3.17 -1.41 -5.19
N ILE A 364 -3.48 -0.51 -4.26
CA ILE A 364 -2.45 0.23 -3.51
C ILE A 364 -1.86 -0.68 -2.44
N LEU A 365 -0.54 -0.74 -2.32
CA LEU A 365 0.08 -1.46 -1.20
C LEU A 365 0.16 -0.56 0.04
N ASN A 366 -0.13 -1.10 1.21
CA ASN A 366 0.10 -0.44 2.49
C ASN A 366 1.26 -1.13 3.22
N ALA A 367 2.35 -0.39 3.45
CA ALA A 367 3.54 -0.86 4.17
C ALA A 367 3.56 -0.24 5.58
N GLU A 368 2.63 -0.65 6.41
CA GLU A 368 2.36 -0.16 7.76
C GLU A 368 3.64 0.12 8.57
N THR A 369 3.75 1.32 9.11
CA THR A 369 4.87 1.80 9.95
C THR A 369 6.25 1.87 9.26
N CYS A 370 6.41 1.38 8.02
CA CYS A 370 7.67 1.41 7.28
C CYS A 370 7.78 2.65 6.39
N ALA A 371 7.93 3.83 7.01
CA ALA A 371 7.86 5.12 6.34
C ALA A 371 8.80 5.27 5.13
N SER A 372 10.06 4.81 5.24
CA SER A 372 11.02 4.87 4.13
C SER A 372 10.61 3.97 2.94
N ILE A 373 10.00 2.79 3.22
CA ILE A 373 9.44 1.92 2.19
C ILE A 373 8.23 2.62 1.55
N CYS A 374 7.32 3.17 2.37
CA CYS A 374 6.14 3.88 1.85
C CYS A 374 6.55 5.02 0.91
N ALA A 375 7.46 5.87 1.34
CA ALA A 375 7.93 7.01 0.58
C ALA A 375 8.67 6.60 -0.71
N ALA A 376 9.64 5.69 -0.62
CA ALA A 376 10.51 5.36 -1.75
C ALA A 376 9.91 4.32 -2.69
N PHE A 377 8.95 3.53 -2.24
CA PHE A 377 8.37 2.45 -3.03
C PHE A 377 6.90 2.68 -3.43
N GLY A 378 6.35 3.86 -3.06
CA GLY A 378 5.01 4.30 -3.45
C GLY A 378 3.89 3.48 -2.79
N CYS A 379 4.04 3.14 -1.52
CA CYS A 379 3.02 2.48 -0.71
C CYS A 379 2.31 3.47 0.21
N ALA A 380 1.09 3.18 0.61
CA ALA A 380 0.39 3.90 1.66
C ALA A 380 1.03 3.66 3.03
N LEU A 381 0.91 4.64 3.92
CA LEU A 381 1.43 4.59 5.28
C LEU A 381 0.30 4.40 6.29
N GLY A 382 0.26 3.23 6.92
CA GLY A 382 -0.53 3.01 8.13
C GLY A 382 0.31 3.36 9.36
N ILE A 383 -0.02 4.45 10.06
CA ILE A 383 0.70 4.83 11.28
C ILE A 383 0.08 4.10 12.46
N MET A 384 0.84 3.18 13.06
CA MET A 384 0.43 2.43 14.26
C MET A 384 1.01 3.03 15.56
N GLY A 385 1.80 4.06 15.47
CA GLY A 385 2.69 4.54 16.52
C GLY A 385 2.05 5.37 17.63
N GLY A 386 1.16 4.80 18.40
CA GLY A 386 0.75 5.30 19.71
C GLY A 386 0.61 6.83 19.88
N ASN A 387 1.12 7.36 20.98
CA ASN A 387 1.02 8.80 21.32
C ASN A 387 2.31 9.61 21.09
N THR A 388 3.22 9.10 20.28
CA THR A 388 4.49 9.78 19.96
C THR A 388 4.61 10.10 18.49
N LYS A 389 5.19 11.24 18.18
CA LYS A 389 5.56 11.60 16.81
C LYS A 389 6.71 10.71 16.33
N ASN A 390 6.71 10.44 15.03
CA ASN A 390 7.81 9.80 14.33
C ASN A 390 8.19 10.67 13.13
N SER A 391 9.40 11.24 13.17
CA SER A 391 9.89 12.16 12.14
C SER A 391 10.00 11.50 10.75
N SER A 392 10.29 10.20 10.69
CA SER A 392 10.28 9.48 9.40
C SER A 392 8.87 9.37 8.81
N SER A 393 7.84 9.19 9.66
CA SER A 393 6.44 9.22 9.21
C SER A 393 6.04 10.62 8.72
N GLU A 394 6.42 11.69 9.45
CA GLU A 394 6.15 13.07 9.01
C GLU A 394 6.83 13.36 7.66
N ALA A 395 8.09 12.95 7.49
CA ALA A 395 8.80 13.10 6.22
C ALA A 395 8.12 12.33 5.07
N CYS A 396 7.64 11.11 5.33
CA CYS A 396 6.86 10.33 4.36
C CYS A 396 5.56 11.06 3.97
N LEU A 397 4.81 11.59 4.93
CA LEU A 397 3.58 12.34 4.67
C LEU A 397 3.84 13.61 3.83
N ARG A 398 4.94 14.32 4.08
CA ARG A 398 5.36 15.45 3.24
C ARG A 398 5.75 15.00 1.83
N TRP A 399 6.47 13.87 1.72
CA TRP A 399 6.81 13.28 0.43
C TRP A 399 5.56 12.86 -0.36
N HIS A 400 4.52 12.34 0.30
CA HIS A 400 3.27 11.96 -0.34
C HIS A 400 2.50 13.15 -0.95
N ARG A 401 2.82 14.39 -0.57
CA ARG A 401 2.31 15.61 -1.26
C ARG A 401 2.87 15.73 -2.68
N LEU A 402 4.07 15.17 -2.96
CA LEU A 402 4.73 15.14 -4.27
C LEU A 402 4.53 13.81 -5.01
N ALA A 403 4.62 12.71 -4.27
CA ALA A 403 4.61 11.36 -4.80
C ALA A 403 3.64 10.48 -3.99
N PRO A 404 2.32 10.66 -4.16
CA PRO A 404 1.34 9.87 -3.43
C PRO A 404 1.45 8.38 -3.76
N PRO A 405 0.94 7.49 -2.91
CA PRO A 405 0.88 6.05 -3.18
C PRO A 405 0.27 5.74 -4.54
N PHE A 406 0.76 4.71 -5.23
CA PHE A 406 0.29 4.35 -6.56
C PHE A 406 0.07 2.84 -6.72
N SER A 407 -0.78 2.49 -7.68
CA SER A 407 -1.25 1.14 -7.93
C SER A 407 -0.14 0.18 -8.36
N VAL A 408 -0.26 -1.09 -7.97
CA VAL A 408 0.59 -2.18 -8.51
C VAL A 408 0.36 -2.40 -10.01
N TYR A 409 -0.75 -1.93 -10.56
CA TYR A 409 -1.12 -2.08 -11.97
C TYR A 409 -0.62 -0.94 -12.86
N GLU A 410 -0.06 0.13 -12.26
CA GLU A 410 0.34 1.35 -12.98
C GLU A 410 1.84 1.42 -13.30
N ALA A 411 2.64 0.50 -12.77
CA ALA A 411 4.10 0.54 -12.95
C ALA A 411 4.69 -0.87 -13.00
N ASP A 412 5.67 -1.07 -13.87
CA ASP A 412 6.41 -2.32 -13.95
C ASP A 412 7.19 -2.57 -12.65
N TYR A 413 7.23 -3.84 -12.24
CA TYR A 413 8.03 -4.30 -11.12
C TYR A 413 9.30 -5.00 -11.60
N LYS A 414 10.44 -4.61 -11.03
CA LYS A 414 11.73 -5.22 -11.27
C LYS A 414 12.40 -5.56 -9.94
N LYS A 415 13.14 -6.67 -9.90
CA LYS A 415 13.91 -7.09 -8.74
C LYS A 415 15.25 -7.68 -9.14
N SER A 416 16.23 -7.58 -8.23
CA SER A 416 17.51 -8.28 -8.39
C SER A 416 17.36 -9.78 -8.16
N GLU A 417 18.24 -10.56 -8.75
CA GLU A 417 18.37 -12.00 -8.45
C GLU A 417 19.05 -12.23 -7.07
N ALA A 418 19.87 -11.28 -6.64
CA ALA A 418 20.51 -11.34 -5.34
C ALA A 418 19.48 -11.22 -4.22
N LEU A 419 19.55 -12.14 -3.27
CA LEU A 419 18.68 -12.18 -2.09
C LEU A 419 19.50 -11.84 -0.84
N LEU A 420 18.89 -11.11 0.08
CA LEU A 420 19.46 -10.80 1.39
C LEU A 420 18.56 -11.38 2.47
N THR A 421 19.19 -11.99 3.48
CA THR A 421 18.49 -12.61 4.60
C THR A 421 18.78 -11.84 5.87
N ASP A 422 17.75 -11.44 6.58
CA ASP A 422 17.82 -10.95 7.94
C ASP A 422 17.46 -12.07 8.92
N SER A 423 18.09 -12.06 10.09
CA SER A 423 17.89 -13.07 11.11
C SER A 423 17.38 -12.44 12.40
N PHE A 424 16.30 -13.00 12.93
CA PHE A 424 15.69 -12.53 14.16
C PHE A 424 15.70 -13.63 15.21
N PHE A 425 16.05 -13.29 16.44
CA PHE A 425 15.97 -14.21 17.56
C PHE A 425 14.95 -13.68 18.58
N PHE A 426 13.94 -14.49 18.86
CA PHE A 426 12.94 -14.18 19.87
C PHE A 426 13.20 -15.00 21.13
N ASP A 427 13.70 -14.40 22.19
CA ASP A 427 13.76 -14.99 23.53
C ASP A 427 12.36 -15.08 24.18
N ARG A 428 11.44 -14.22 23.77
CA ARG A 428 10.02 -14.21 24.13
C ARG A 428 9.18 -13.70 22.95
N ASN A 429 7.89 -13.99 22.93
CA ASN A 429 7.00 -13.47 21.89
C ASN A 429 6.99 -11.94 21.89
N PRO A 430 7.40 -11.28 20.81
CA PRO A 430 7.31 -9.83 20.67
C PRO A 430 5.86 -9.36 20.43
N ALA A 431 4.99 -10.23 19.89
CA ALA A 431 3.58 -9.96 19.68
C ALA A 431 2.77 -11.26 19.85
N TRP A 432 1.51 -11.16 20.25
CA TRP A 432 0.63 -12.31 20.54
C TRP A 432 0.42 -13.25 19.35
N TRP A 433 0.49 -12.75 18.13
CA TRP A 433 0.33 -13.52 16.89
C TRP A 433 1.62 -14.20 16.43
N ILE A 434 2.77 -13.88 17.02
CA ILE A 434 4.04 -14.56 16.75
C ILE A 434 4.15 -15.77 17.68
N HIS A 435 4.04 -16.97 17.11
CA HIS A 435 4.02 -18.21 17.88
C HIS A 435 5.40 -18.80 18.16
N VAL A 436 6.46 -18.02 17.94
CA VAL A 436 7.84 -18.46 18.13
C VAL A 436 8.44 -17.87 19.37
N LYS A 437 9.03 -18.70 20.16
CA LYS A 437 9.73 -18.34 21.37
C LYS A 437 11.04 -19.09 21.46
N GLY A 438 12.13 -18.39 21.76
CA GLY A 438 13.45 -19.00 21.89
C GLY A 438 14.00 -19.60 20.59
N GLN A 439 13.55 -19.09 19.44
CA GLN A 439 13.99 -19.57 18.13
C GLN A 439 14.49 -18.41 17.27
N ARG A 440 15.36 -18.73 16.32
CA ARG A 440 15.80 -17.82 15.27
C ARG A 440 14.82 -17.92 14.11
N TYR A 441 14.49 -16.76 13.58
CA TYR A 441 13.76 -16.58 12.34
C TYR A 441 14.62 -15.93 11.28
N GLU A 442 14.34 -16.21 10.05
CA GLU A 442 15.04 -15.67 8.90
C GLU A 442 14.01 -15.17 7.89
N GLU A 443 14.17 -13.91 7.47
CA GLU A 443 13.38 -13.28 6.44
C GLU A 443 14.27 -12.93 5.25
N THR A 444 13.87 -13.38 4.07
CA THR A 444 14.63 -13.22 2.83
C THR A 444 13.85 -12.42 1.82
N ALA A 445 14.46 -11.35 1.30
CA ALA A 445 13.89 -10.53 0.25
C ALA A 445 14.94 -10.21 -0.83
N PRO A 446 14.53 -9.78 -2.04
CA PRO A 446 15.45 -9.28 -3.05
C PRO A 446 16.27 -8.10 -2.52
N ALA A 447 17.57 -8.10 -2.83
CA ALA A 447 18.47 -7.03 -2.37
C ALA A 447 18.07 -5.67 -2.91
N VAL A 448 17.59 -5.62 -4.16
CA VAL A 448 17.16 -4.40 -4.85
C VAL A 448 15.82 -4.63 -5.50
N MET A 449 14.89 -3.70 -5.31
CA MET A 449 13.56 -3.72 -5.93
C MET A 449 13.23 -2.34 -6.51
N ALA A 450 12.56 -2.32 -7.65
CA ALA A 450 12.16 -1.08 -8.32
C ALA A 450 10.75 -1.17 -8.91
N ARG A 451 10.03 -0.05 -8.90
CA ARG A 451 8.71 0.11 -9.54
C ARG A 451 8.74 1.28 -10.53
N GLY A 452 8.43 1.02 -11.81
CA GLY A 452 8.35 2.05 -12.86
C GLY A 452 9.70 2.70 -13.23
N CYS A 453 10.82 2.13 -12.80
CA CYS A 453 12.16 2.60 -13.13
C CYS A 453 13.15 1.43 -13.26
N GLU A 454 14.38 1.71 -13.67
CA GLU A 454 15.45 0.72 -13.70
C GLU A 454 15.95 0.39 -12.29
N LEU A 455 16.47 -0.83 -12.11
CA LEU A 455 17.09 -1.22 -10.85
C LEU A 455 18.33 -0.34 -10.59
N PRO A 456 18.46 0.28 -9.41
CA PRO A 456 19.72 0.89 -9.00
C PRO A 456 20.88 -0.12 -8.99
N LEU A 457 22.06 0.33 -9.40
CA LEU A 457 23.30 -0.44 -9.25
C LEU A 457 23.83 -0.19 -7.84
N VAL A 458 24.05 -1.25 -7.08
CA VAL A 458 24.47 -1.21 -5.68
C VAL A 458 25.82 -1.88 -5.53
N THR A 459 26.80 -1.14 -5.02
CA THR A 459 28.13 -1.65 -4.66
C THR A 459 28.28 -1.52 -3.14
N PRO A 460 28.19 -2.61 -2.38
CA PRO A 460 28.29 -2.57 -0.92
C PRO A 460 29.62 -2.04 -0.43
N ILE A 461 29.60 -1.32 0.69
CA ILE A 461 30.78 -0.91 1.44
C ILE A 461 30.85 -1.75 2.72
N GLY A 462 31.91 -2.55 2.87
CA GLY A 462 32.06 -3.49 3.98
C GLY A 462 31.29 -4.81 3.76
N ASP A 463 30.99 -5.49 4.86
CA ASP A 463 30.46 -6.86 4.83
C ASP A 463 28.93 -6.95 4.76
N VAL A 464 28.25 -5.82 4.91
CA VAL A 464 26.78 -5.78 4.97
C VAL A 464 26.21 -4.94 3.83
N THR A 465 25.41 -5.57 2.99
CA THR A 465 24.69 -4.91 1.89
C THR A 465 23.34 -4.38 2.41
N PRO A 466 22.96 -3.11 2.16
CA PRO A 466 21.62 -2.63 2.45
C PRO A 466 20.58 -3.24 1.52
N PHE A 467 19.32 -3.33 1.96
CA PHE A 467 18.23 -3.40 1.00
C PHE A 467 18.07 -2.04 0.33
N VAL A 468 17.72 -2.06 -0.96
CA VAL A 468 17.49 -0.84 -1.74
C VAL A 468 16.15 -0.94 -2.45
N VAL A 469 15.30 0.07 -2.30
CA VAL A 469 14.05 0.20 -3.02
C VAL A 469 14.02 1.51 -3.80
N ALA A 470 13.46 1.49 -5.00
CA ALA A 470 13.32 2.70 -5.82
C ALA A 470 11.98 2.69 -6.57
N SER A 471 11.48 3.88 -6.87
CA SER A 471 10.31 3.99 -7.73
C SER A 471 10.32 5.26 -8.59
N ARG A 472 9.51 5.21 -9.64
CA ARG A 472 9.05 6.37 -10.39
C ARG A 472 7.54 6.41 -10.32
N ASN A 473 7.00 7.46 -9.70
CA ASN A 473 5.56 7.63 -9.62
C ASN A 473 4.97 7.82 -11.02
N PRO A 474 4.00 7.00 -11.45
CA PRO A 474 3.47 7.05 -12.82
C PRO A 474 2.68 8.33 -13.11
N LYS A 475 2.10 8.98 -12.10
CA LYS A 475 1.26 10.18 -12.25
C LYS A 475 2.06 11.47 -12.16
N THR A 476 2.98 11.55 -11.21
CA THR A 476 3.76 12.77 -10.96
C THR A 476 5.13 12.77 -11.64
N ALA A 477 5.56 11.60 -12.12
CA ALA A 477 6.87 11.35 -12.73
C ALA A 477 8.08 11.64 -11.82
N VAL A 478 7.85 11.82 -10.49
CA VAL A 478 8.94 11.97 -9.52
C VAL A 478 9.59 10.62 -9.24
N TYR A 479 10.88 10.63 -9.00
CA TYR A 479 11.67 9.46 -8.62
C TYR A 479 11.93 9.46 -7.11
N SER A 480 12.06 8.28 -6.54
CA SER A 480 12.47 8.10 -5.15
C SER A 480 13.34 6.87 -4.98
N ILE A 481 14.22 6.92 -3.99
CA ILE A 481 15.11 5.82 -3.64
C ILE A 481 15.34 5.78 -2.14
N ALA A 482 15.36 4.57 -1.56
CA ALA A 482 15.73 4.36 -0.17
C ALA A 482 16.73 3.23 -0.01
N THR A 483 17.65 3.41 0.92
CA THR A 483 18.41 2.33 1.56
C THR A 483 17.79 2.01 2.91
N LEU A 484 17.70 0.73 3.25
CA LEU A 484 17.06 0.27 4.47
C LEU A 484 18.06 -0.42 5.39
N LYS A 485 17.81 -0.30 6.68
CA LYS A 485 18.60 -0.96 7.72
C LYS A 485 18.49 -2.48 7.60
N ARG A 486 19.50 -3.18 8.10
CA ARG A 486 19.54 -4.62 8.16
C ARG A 486 19.41 -5.09 9.60
N THR A 487 18.63 -6.12 9.84
CA THR A 487 18.53 -6.79 11.14
C THR A 487 19.22 -8.14 11.05
N ILE A 488 20.48 -8.16 11.38
CA ILE A 488 21.29 -9.37 11.39
C ILE A 488 21.88 -9.58 12.76
N ASN A 489 21.63 -10.72 13.31
CA ASN A 489 22.09 -11.28 14.58
C ASN A 489 22.50 -10.31 15.70
N PRO A 490 22.02 -10.50 16.92
CA PRO A 490 20.68 -10.88 17.35
C PRO A 490 19.85 -9.62 17.56
N ASN A 491 18.83 -9.42 16.75
CA ASN A 491 17.87 -8.29 16.86
C ASN A 491 18.53 -6.90 16.89
N LYS A 492 19.63 -6.76 16.15
CA LYS A 492 20.37 -5.51 16.07
C LYS A 492 20.22 -4.92 14.67
N ASP A 493 19.67 -3.72 14.61
CA ASP A 493 19.68 -2.93 13.40
C ASP A 493 21.09 -2.47 13.06
N ILE A 494 21.47 -2.70 11.82
CA ILE A 494 22.76 -2.25 11.26
C ILE A 494 22.49 -1.28 10.15
N ILE A 495 23.07 -0.11 10.26
CA ILE A 495 23.16 0.83 9.15
C ILE A 495 24.19 0.29 8.19
N ALA A 496 23.71 -0.25 7.07
CA ALA A 496 24.56 -0.68 5.96
C ALA A 496 24.63 0.45 4.94
N SER A 497 25.78 0.67 4.32
CA SER A 497 25.95 1.67 3.30
C SER A 497 26.53 1.08 2.00
N ALA A 498 26.29 1.76 0.90
CA ALA A 498 26.74 1.35 -0.42
C ALA A 498 27.02 2.57 -1.31
N ASP A 499 27.82 2.37 -2.33
CA ASP A 499 27.85 3.25 -3.50
C ASP A 499 26.70 2.85 -4.41
N ILE A 500 25.83 3.82 -4.71
CA ILE A 500 24.63 3.57 -5.51
C ILE A 500 24.64 4.45 -6.75
N VAL A 501 24.35 3.84 -7.92
CA VAL A 501 24.11 4.56 -9.16
C VAL A 501 22.65 4.37 -9.54
N PHE A 502 21.91 5.47 -9.59
CA PHE A 502 20.49 5.48 -9.89
C PHE A 502 20.19 6.28 -11.16
N LYS A 503 19.63 5.60 -12.15
CA LYS A 503 19.22 6.23 -13.40
C LYS A 503 17.86 6.89 -13.22
N VAL A 504 17.83 8.20 -13.39
CA VAL A 504 16.63 9.04 -13.41
C VAL A 504 16.52 9.66 -14.81
N GLY A 505 15.33 9.91 -15.28
CA GLY A 505 15.14 10.48 -16.62
C GLY A 505 15.53 11.96 -16.69
N GLY A 506 14.55 12.83 -16.88
CA GLY A 506 14.76 14.28 -16.82
C GLY A 506 14.93 14.79 -15.38
N PHE A 507 15.34 16.04 -15.25
CA PHE A 507 15.54 16.69 -13.94
C PHE A 507 14.51 17.79 -13.63
N GLU A 508 13.39 17.81 -14.37
CA GLU A 508 12.31 18.78 -14.13
C GLU A 508 11.58 18.53 -12.81
N LYS A 509 11.61 17.31 -12.32
CA LYS A 509 10.92 16.91 -11.09
C LYS A 509 11.88 16.69 -9.94
N PRO A 510 11.46 16.90 -8.68
CA PRO A 510 12.24 16.51 -7.52
C PRO A 510 12.50 15.01 -7.46
N ILE A 511 13.57 14.62 -6.78
CA ILE A 511 13.95 13.23 -6.52
C ILE A 511 14.01 13.04 -5.01
N GLY A 512 13.24 12.08 -4.45
CA GLY A 512 13.26 11.75 -3.03
C GLY A 512 14.39 10.78 -2.68
N VAL A 513 15.12 11.08 -1.63
CA VAL A 513 16.26 10.28 -1.14
C VAL A 513 16.08 9.98 0.35
N PHE A 514 16.13 8.70 0.71
CA PHE A 514 15.86 8.21 2.07
C PHE A 514 16.94 7.24 2.53
N GLY A 515 17.33 7.33 3.79
CA GLY A 515 18.27 6.39 4.42
C GLY A 515 19.75 6.78 4.26
N TYR A 516 20.64 5.80 4.33
CA TYR A 516 22.09 5.97 4.50
C TYR A 516 22.85 5.44 3.29
N TYR A 517 23.76 6.24 2.75
CA TYR A 517 24.58 5.93 1.59
C TYR A 517 26.05 6.14 1.93
N HIS A 518 26.95 5.45 1.25
CA HIS A 518 28.34 5.87 1.14
C HIS A 518 28.46 6.95 0.06
N SER A 519 27.87 6.70 -1.11
CA SER A 519 27.67 7.73 -2.13
C SER A 519 26.40 7.44 -2.97
N LEU A 520 25.80 8.47 -3.53
CA LEU A 520 24.70 8.36 -4.49
C LEU A 520 25.04 9.12 -5.78
N THR A 521 25.07 8.40 -6.89
CA THR A 521 25.22 9.00 -8.22
C THR A 521 23.88 8.94 -8.95
N LEU A 522 23.28 10.09 -9.20
CA LEU A 522 22.11 10.25 -10.07
C LEU A 522 22.59 10.39 -11.52
N VAL A 523 21.97 9.62 -12.43
CA VAL A 523 22.31 9.63 -13.86
C VAL A 523 21.11 10.11 -14.66
N PHE A 524 21.27 11.20 -15.40
CA PHE A 524 20.23 11.83 -16.19
C PHE A 524 20.39 11.53 -17.68
N ASP A 525 19.32 11.73 -18.45
CA ASP A 525 19.34 11.52 -19.91
C ASP A 525 20.07 12.67 -20.65
N GLU A 526 20.17 13.85 -20.02
CA GLU A 526 20.81 15.05 -20.58
C GLU A 526 21.94 15.58 -19.68
N PRO A 527 22.92 16.31 -20.24
CA PRO A 527 23.96 16.96 -19.46
C PRO A 527 23.40 18.01 -18.49
N ILE A 528 23.95 18.04 -17.28
CA ILE A 528 23.58 18.99 -16.23
C ILE A 528 23.94 20.42 -16.59
N GLY A 529 25.08 20.60 -17.25
CA GLY A 529 25.57 21.93 -17.65
C GLY A 529 25.83 22.85 -16.47
N ASN A 530 25.30 24.07 -16.52
CA ASN A 530 25.43 25.10 -15.49
C ASN A 530 24.23 25.14 -14.54
N ALA A 531 23.42 24.06 -14.49
CA ALA A 531 22.28 24.00 -13.58
C ALA A 531 22.73 24.02 -12.12
N ARG A 532 21.88 24.62 -11.27
CA ARG A 532 22.09 24.63 -9.82
C ARG A 532 21.40 23.43 -9.19
N ILE A 533 22.01 22.87 -8.15
CA ILE A 533 21.51 21.70 -7.44
C ILE A 533 21.06 22.15 -6.06
N PHE A 534 19.77 21.93 -5.78
CA PHE A 534 19.17 22.24 -4.51
C PHE A 534 18.80 20.95 -3.77
N VAL A 535 18.96 20.95 -2.46
CA VAL A 535 18.42 19.93 -1.56
C VAL A 535 17.48 20.57 -0.54
N GLN A 536 16.46 19.85 -0.17
CA GLN A 536 15.53 20.26 0.86
C GLN A 536 15.27 19.08 1.81
N ASP A 537 15.61 19.24 3.09
CA ASP A 537 15.17 18.31 4.13
C ASP A 537 13.65 18.21 4.08
N LEU A 538 13.10 16.99 4.08
CA LEU A 538 11.65 16.80 4.00
C LEU A 538 10.89 17.41 5.20
N MET A 539 11.58 17.76 6.27
CA MET A 539 10.99 18.47 7.43
C MET A 539 11.22 19.98 7.40
N SER A 540 11.84 20.52 6.34
CA SER A 540 12.08 21.96 6.15
C SER A 540 11.18 22.52 5.04
N ASP A 541 10.87 23.81 5.12
CA ASP A 541 10.22 24.57 4.06
C ASP A 541 11.22 25.35 3.20
N GLU A 542 12.52 25.16 3.44
CA GLU A 542 13.59 25.86 2.72
C GLU A 542 14.55 24.87 2.05
N ALA A 543 14.79 25.08 0.76
CA ALA A 543 15.82 24.36 0.02
C ALA A 543 17.15 25.12 0.07
N LYS A 544 18.25 24.38 0.00
CA LYS A 544 19.62 24.91 0.00
C LYS A 544 20.36 24.58 -1.27
N ASP A 545 21.09 25.55 -1.80
CA ASP A 545 22.01 25.30 -2.91
C ASP A 545 23.23 24.52 -2.42
N VAL A 546 23.44 23.35 -3.03
CA VAL A 546 24.55 22.44 -2.72
C VAL A 546 25.41 22.16 -3.95
N THR A 547 25.31 23.00 -4.98
CA THR A 547 26.00 22.78 -6.26
C THR A 547 27.50 22.55 -6.08
N GLU A 548 28.17 23.34 -5.21
CA GLU A 548 29.58 23.21 -4.92
C GLU A 548 29.98 21.99 -4.09
N LYS A 549 28.98 21.34 -3.42
CA LYS A 549 29.18 20.12 -2.63
C LYS A 549 28.99 18.86 -3.47
N CYS A 550 28.54 18.99 -4.69
CA CYS A 550 28.29 17.87 -5.58
C CYS A 550 29.39 17.73 -6.61
N ARG A 551 29.72 16.49 -6.95
CA ARG A 551 30.58 16.24 -8.12
C ARG A 551 29.70 16.08 -9.36
N ILE A 552 29.83 16.98 -10.32
CA ILE A 552 29.10 16.95 -11.59
C ILE A 552 30.05 16.46 -12.69
N ASP A 553 29.62 15.45 -13.45
CA ASP A 553 30.34 14.90 -14.58
C ASP A 553 29.37 14.57 -15.72
N GLY A 554 29.26 15.45 -16.70
CA GLY A 554 28.32 15.31 -17.82
C GLY A 554 26.86 15.19 -17.38
N CYS A 555 26.29 14.00 -17.53
CA CYS A 555 24.92 13.67 -17.12
C CYS A 555 24.83 13.13 -15.69
N ARG A 556 25.87 13.25 -14.88
CA ARG A 556 25.96 12.61 -13.56
C ARG A 556 26.13 13.64 -12.46
N ILE A 557 25.44 13.43 -11.36
CA ILE A 557 25.64 14.16 -10.10
C ILE A 557 25.91 13.12 -9.02
N THR A 558 27.05 13.26 -8.32
CA THR A 558 27.40 12.39 -7.19
C THR A 558 27.40 13.17 -5.90
N PHE A 559 26.69 12.66 -4.93
CA PHE A 559 26.62 13.13 -3.55
C PHE A 559 27.46 12.25 -2.63
N ASP A 560 28.14 12.86 -1.69
CA ASP A 560 28.82 12.16 -0.59
C ASP A 560 27.84 11.78 0.52
N GLY A 561 28.03 10.61 1.15
CA GLY A 561 27.11 10.09 2.14
C GLY A 561 27.04 10.91 3.43
N ASP A 562 28.16 11.50 3.88
CA ASP A 562 28.19 12.35 5.06
C ASP A 562 27.42 13.65 4.83
N ASP A 563 27.60 14.28 3.66
CA ASP A 563 26.81 15.44 3.27
C ASP A 563 25.31 15.11 3.18
N MET A 564 24.97 13.98 2.57
CA MET A 564 23.57 13.52 2.44
C MET A 564 22.91 13.32 3.82
N ARG A 565 23.63 12.77 4.78
CA ARG A 565 23.15 12.61 6.14
C ARG A 565 22.83 13.98 6.77
N ILE A 566 23.70 14.97 6.59
CA ILE A 566 23.47 16.34 7.07
C ILE A 566 22.24 16.94 6.38
N PHE A 567 22.13 16.82 5.05
CA PHE A 567 20.99 17.38 4.29
C PHE A 567 19.65 16.82 4.76
N GLY A 568 19.61 15.53 5.10
CA GLY A 568 18.38 14.84 5.44
C GLY A 568 18.00 14.82 6.92
N THR A 569 18.81 15.41 7.82
CA THR A 569 18.52 15.42 9.26
C THR A 569 18.65 16.81 9.90
N GLU A 570 18.96 17.82 9.13
CA GLU A 570 19.29 19.16 9.67
C GLU A 570 18.13 19.76 10.48
N SER A 571 16.90 19.62 9.98
CA SER A 571 15.71 20.11 10.68
C SER A 571 15.30 19.22 11.89
N ARG A 572 16.00 18.12 12.12
CA ARG A 572 15.74 17.11 13.14
C ARG A 572 16.98 16.75 13.94
N ALA A 573 17.92 17.67 14.05
CA ALA A 573 19.21 17.43 14.70
C ALA A 573 19.08 16.93 16.16
N ASP A 574 17.97 17.23 16.81
CA ASP A 574 17.66 16.78 18.17
C ASP A 574 17.00 15.39 18.23
N ASP A 575 16.66 14.79 17.07
CA ASP A 575 16.10 13.44 16.98
C ASP A 575 17.17 12.45 16.49
N ASP A 576 17.86 11.82 17.43
CA ASP A 576 18.92 10.85 17.17
C ASP A 576 18.43 9.56 16.47
N LYS A 577 17.11 9.38 16.35
CA LYS A 577 16.47 8.24 15.68
C LYS A 577 15.97 8.57 14.28
N ALA A 578 16.05 9.83 13.87
CA ALA A 578 15.61 10.24 12.55
C ALA A 578 16.51 9.63 11.46
N ASP A 579 15.91 8.92 10.52
CA ASP A 579 16.61 8.51 9.31
C ASP A 579 16.68 9.68 8.31
N PRO A 580 17.82 9.88 7.63
CA PRO A 580 17.98 10.94 6.64
C PRO A 580 16.89 10.86 5.57
N SER A 581 16.27 12.00 5.26
CA SER A 581 15.28 12.10 4.19
C SER A 581 15.22 13.52 3.62
N PHE A 582 15.46 13.63 2.33
CA PHE A 582 15.49 14.91 1.63
C PHE A 582 15.07 14.74 0.17
N LEU A 583 14.78 15.83 -0.49
CA LEU A 583 14.61 15.85 -1.92
C LEU A 583 15.79 16.58 -2.60
N VAL A 584 16.08 16.18 -3.83
CA VAL A 584 17.01 16.84 -4.75
C VAL A 584 16.21 17.50 -5.87
N LYS A 585 16.48 18.76 -6.17
CA LYS A 585 15.92 19.49 -7.31
C LYS A 585 17.05 20.16 -8.11
N ILE A 586 17.04 19.96 -9.42
CA ILE A 586 17.96 20.60 -10.34
C ILE A 586 17.21 21.74 -11.04
N VAL A 587 17.81 22.92 -11.06
CA VAL A 587 17.25 24.14 -11.64
C VAL A 587 18.22 24.67 -12.68
N LYS A 588 17.78 24.77 -13.95
CA LYS A 588 18.55 25.36 -15.08
C LYS A 588 18.60 26.87 -15.00
#